data_2f60b9c7dedfa3ccd834720728b4bf0e
#
_entry.id   2f60b9c7dedfa3ccd834720728b4bf0e
#
_cell.length_a   1.000
_cell.length_b   1.000
_cell.length_c   1.000
_cell.angle_alpha   90.00
_cell.angle_beta   90.00
_cell.angle_gamma   90.00
#
_symmetry.space_group_name_H-M   'P 1'
#
loop_
_entity.id
_entity.type
_entity.pdbx_description
1 polymer ?
#
loop_
_entity_poly.entity_id
_entity_poly.type
_entity_poly.pdbx_seq_one_letter_code
_entity_poly.pdbx_strand_id
1 'polypeptide(L)'
;MLSVDELVQVIWDYMLVGHELKKSDCIFMLGSYDVRVADYAIDLYKQGYAPYLLFSGGVVQQNDLLNIYWDETEADYFAKRAIVQGVPADKVIIENKARHTGENFTCTRELLDELGYQFESFILVQKPFMERRVLATGLKLWANTEFVVTSPPISCRDYLSGELPKDGLIQYIVGDFQRVKLYGENGFQVPQDIPDEVWSAFEQLIKLGYDEHLV
;
A
#
# COMPACT_ATOMS: atom_id res chain seq x y z
N MET A 1 1.74 12.24 28.91
CA MET A 1 1.80 10.95 28.19
C MET A 1 0.82 11.11 27.03
N LEU A 2 1.26 10.84 25.80
CA LEU A 2 0.38 10.91 24.64
C LEU A 2 -0.71 9.80 24.73
N SER A 3 -1.90 10.07 24.21
CA SER A 3 -2.95 9.09 24.04
C SER A 3 -2.59 8.10 22.92
N VAL A 4 -3.28 6.95 22.84
CA VAL A 4 -3.10 5.98 21.76
C VAL A 4 -3.28 6.65 20.39
N ASP A 5 -4.31 7.48 20.23
CA ASP A 5 -4.59 8.16 18.96
C ASP A 5 -3.47 9.14 18.57
N GLU A 6 -2.89 9.84 19.52
CA GLU A 6 -1.75 10.75 19.28
C GLU A 6 -0.48 9.96 18.90
N LEU A 7 -0.22 8.81 19.55
CA LEU A 7 0.91 7.95 19.21
C LEU A 7 0.76 7.37 17.79
N VAL A 8 -0.45 6.90 17.43
CA VAL A 8 -0.74 6.40 16.09
C VAL A 8 -0.61 7.51 15.05
N GLN A 9 -1.05 8.75 15.36
CA GLN A 9 -0.89 9.90 14.47
C GLN A 9 0.58 10.17 14.15
N VAL A 10 1.49 10.06 15.11
CA VAL A 10 2.94 10.24 14.90
C VAL A 10 3.47 9.22 13.88
N ILE A 11 3.09 7.94 14.02
CA ILE A 11 3.48 6.90 13.05
C ILE A 11 2.84 7.16 11.68
N TRP A 12 1.55 7.50 11.66
CA TRP A 12 0.81 7.79 10.44
C TRP A 12 1.46 8.90 9.61
N ASP A 13 1.80 10.02 10.25
CA ASP A 13 2.44 11.16 9.59
C ASP A 13 3.82 10.80 9.02
N TYR A 14 4.58 9.99 9.74
CA TYR A 14 5.85 9.46 9.24
C TYR A 14 5.64 8.51 8.04
N MET A 15 4.60 7.69 8.04
CA MET A 15 4.34 6.73 6.96
C MET A 15 3.89 7.40 5.66
N LEU A 16 3.28 8.58 5.74
CA LEU A 16 2.99 9.41 4.56
C LEU A 16 4.28 9.96 3.97
N VAL A 17 4.42 9.87 2.65
CA VAL A 17 5.61 10.36 1.94
C VAL A 17 5.40 11.77 1.41
N GLY A 18 4.17 12.10 1.01
CA GLY A 18 3.79 13.43 0.56
C GLY A 18 4.33 13.79 -0.83
N HIS A 19 4.46 12.84 -1.73
CA HIS A 19 4.85 13.11 -3.10
C HIS A 19 3.79 13.93 -3.84
N GLU A 20 4.22 14.90 -4.63
CA GLU A 20 3.35 15.56 -5.60
C GLU A 20 3.03 14.61 -6.76
N LEU A 21 1.75 14.52 -7.12
CA LEU A 21 1.30 13.70 -8.23
C LEU A 21 1.80 14.26 -9.56
N LYS A 22 2.36 13.39 -10.40
CA LYS A 22 2.74 13.68 -11.78
C LYS A 22 2.31 12.55 -12.71
N LYS A 23 2.15 12.87 -14.00
CA LYS A 23 1.83 11.85 -15.00
C LYS A 23 2.93 10.79 -15.06
N SER A 24 2.50 9.54 -15.17
CA SER A 24 3.37 8.36 -15.26
C SER A 24 2.86 7.39 -16.31
N ASP A 25 3.60 6.34 -16.61
CA ASP A 25 3.21 5.34 -17.62
C ASP A 25 2.09 4.44 -17.10
N CYS A 26 2.09 4.16 -15.81
CA CYS A 26 1.12 3.25 -15.20
C CYS A 26 0.77 3.68 -13.75
N ILE A 27 -0.50 3.57 -13.38
CA ILE A 27 -0.92 3.57 -11.98
C ILE A 27 -0.86 2.12 -11.51
N PHE A 28 -0.07 1.87 -10.48
CA PHE A 28 0.14 0.55 -9.91
C PHE A 28 -0.44 0.49 -8.49
N MET A 29 -1.60 -0.11 -8.35
CA MET A 29 -2.21 -0.39 -7.07
C MET A 29 -1.74 -1.76 -6.58
N LEU A 30 -1.08 -1.78 -5.43
CA LEU A 30 -0.69 -3.02 -4.76
C LEU A 30 -1.86 -3.56 -3.92
N GLY A 31 -1.88 -4.86 -3.69
CA GLY A 31 -2.92 -5.57 -2.96
C GLY A 31 -3.33 -4.91 -1.64
N SER A 32 -4.63 -4.86 -1.44
CA SER A 32 -5.24 -4.21 -0.28
C SER A 32 -6.64 -4.77 -0.03
N TYR A 33 -7.04 -4.84 1.23
CA TYR A 33 -8.42 -5.11 1.62
C TYR A 33 -9.34 -3.87 1.52
N ASP A 34 -8.77 -2.68 1.35
CA ASP A 34 -9.49 -1.41 1.41
C ASP A 34 -9.91 -0.96 0.00
N VAL A 35 -11.19 -1.06 -0.30
CA VAL A 35 -11.76 -0.68 -1.59
C VAL A 35 -11.57 0.79 -1.94
N ARG A 36 -11.37 1.67 -0.94
CA ARG A 36 -11.13 3.10 -1.16
C ARG A 36 -9.81 3.35 -1.88
N VAL A 37 -8.84 2.45 -1.71
CA VAL A 37 -7.55 2.51 -2.43
C VAL A 37 -7.76 2.27 -3.91
N ALA A 38 -8.61 1.29 -4.28
CA ALA A 38 -8.95 1.02 -5.67
C ALA A 38 -9.75 2.16 -6.29
N ASP A 39 -10.75 2.68 -5.59
CA ASP A 39 -11.54 3.82 -6.07
C ASP A 39 -10.65 5.03 -6.35
N TYR A 40 -9.70 5.31 -5.47
CA TYR A 40 -8.75 6.39 -5.67
C TYR A 40 -7.83 6.15 -6.88
N ALA A 41 -7.31 4.94 -7.06
CA ALA A 41 -6.52 4.58 -8.24
C ALA A 41 -7.33 4.75 -9.56
N ILE A 42 -8.60 4.34 -9.54
CA ILE A 42 -9.53 4.51 -10.66
C ILE A 42 -9.78 6.00 -10.95
N ASP A 43 -9.94 6.82 -9.92
CA ASP A 43 -10.13 8.26 -10.07
C ASP A 43 -8.88 8.94 -10.65
N LEU A 44 -7.69 8.54 -10.25
CA LEU A 44 -6.43 9.01 -10.84
C LEU A 44 -6.35 8.64 -12.34
N TYR A 45 -6.74 7.43 -12.71
CA TYR A 45 -6.82 7.01 -14.11
C TYR A 45 -7.78 7.89 -14.90
N LYS A 46 -9.00 8.13 -14.41
CA LYS A 46 -10.00 8.98 -15.04
C LYS A 46 -9.55 10.44 -15.19
N GLN A 47 -8.72 10.91 -14.26
CA GLN A 47 -8.08 12.23 -14.34
C GLN A 47 -6.91 12.29 -15.34
N GLY A 48 -6.53 11.16 -15.93
CA GLY A 48 -5.49 11.09 -16.96
C GLY A 48 -4.06 11.15 -16.42
N TYR A 49 -3.84 10.69 -15.19
CA TYR A 49 -2.49 10.60 -14.61
C TYR A 49 -1.65 9.50 -15.24
N ALA A 50 -2.27 8.43 -15.76
CA ALA A 50 -1.57 7.41 -16.55
C ALA A 50 -2.51 6.75 -17.56
N PRO A 51 -1.98 6.20 -18.68
CA PRO A 51 -2.77 5.49 -19.70
C PRO A 51 -3.13 4.05 -19.30
N TYR A 52 -2.50 3.48 -18.27
CA TYR A 52 -2.74 2.13 -17.76
C TYR A 52 -2.98 2.12 -16.27
N LEU A 53 -3.82 1.16 -15.85
CA LEU A 53 -4.13 0.89 -14.45
C LEU A 53 -3.82 -0.58 -14.16
N LEU A 54 -2.87 -0.84 -13.25
CA LEU A 54 -2.44 -2.16 -12.86
C LEU A 54 -2.88 -2.45 -11.43
N PHE A 55 -3.51 -3.60 -11.23
CA PHE A 55 -3.83 -4.17 -9.94
C PHE A 55 -2.99 -5.42 -9.71
N SER A 56 -2.31 -5.49 -8.57
CA SER A 56 -1.55 -6.66 -8.16
C SER A 56 -1.98 -7.12 -6.78
N GLY A 57 -2.29 -8.40 -6.66
CA GLY A 57 -2.68 -9.05 -5.41
C GLY A 57 -3.41 -10.36 -5.66
N GLY A 58 -2.91 -11.41 -5.04
CA GLY A 58 -3.50 -12.75 -5.09
C GLY A 58 -4.68 -12.91 -4.13
N VAL A 59 -4.88 -14.15 -3.69
CA VAL A 59 -5.95 -14.46 -2.72
C VAL A 59 -5.67 -13.76 -1.39
N VAL A 60 -6.68 -13.05 -0.89
CA VAL A 60 -6.63 -12.43 0.43
C VAL A 60 -6.33 -13.50 1.47
N GLN A 61 -5.22 -13.35 2.19
CA GLN A 61 -4.99 -14.19 3.36
C GLN A 61 -6.08 -13.88 4.38
N GLN A 62 -6.74 -14.91 4.88
CA GLN A 62 -7.72 -14.76 5.94
C GLN A 62 -7.09 -13.97 7.09
N ASN A 63 -7.74 -12.90 7.46
CA ASN A 63 -7.21 -11.97 8.44
C ASN A 63 -8.18 -11.82 9.59
N ASP A 64 -7.89 -12.48 10.68
CA ASP A 64 -8.74 -12.51 11.86
C ASP A 64 -8.88 -11.13 12.53
N LEU A 65 -7.87 -10.25 12.39
CA LEU A 65 -7.91 -8.91 12.99
C LEU A 65 -8.95 -7.97 12.33
N LEU A 66 -9.26 -8.18 11.05
CA LEU A 66 -10.15 -7.31 10.30
C LEU A 66 -11.41 -8.02 9.78
N ASN A 67 -11.52 -9.33 9.94
CA ASN A 67 -12.67 -10.14 9.49
C ASN A 67 -13.02 -9.95 8.01
N ILE A 68 -12.02 -9.89 7.14
CA ILE A 68 -12.20 -9.68 5.70
C ILE A 68 -12.03 -10.99 4.95
N TYR A 69 -13.03 -11.36 4.16
CA TYR A 69 -13.06 -12.57 3.35
C TYR A 69 -13.53 -12.23 1.94
N TRP A 70 -12.75 -12.62 0.93
CA TRP A 70 -13.12 -12.50 -0.48
C TRP A 70 -13.00 -13.85 -1.16
N ASP A 71 -13.94 -14.14 -2.09
CA ASP A 71 -13.98 -15.40 -2.83
C ASP A 71 -13.07 -15.39 -4.08
N GLU A 72 -12.44 -14.25 -4.38
CA GLU A 72 -11.57 -14.04 -5.53
C GLU A 72 -10.29 -13.31 -5.14
N THR A 73 -9.34 -13.19 -6.08
CA THR A 73 -8.10 -12.44 -5.83
C THR A 73 -8.37 -10.94 -5.71
N GLU A 74 -7.53 -10.22 -4.97
CA GLU A 74 -7.64 -8.77 -4.83
C GLU A 74 -7.58 -8.07 -6.19
N ALA A 75 -6.63 -8.49 -7.04
CA ALA A 75 -6.45 -7.91 -8.37
C ALA A 75 -7.66 -8.13 -9.27
N ASP A 76 -8.26 -9.33 -9.29
CA ASP A 76 -9.44 -9.62 -10.10
C ASP A 76 -10.66 -8.81 -9.62
N TYR A 77 -10.87 -8.72 -8.30
CA TYR A 77 -11.94 -7.93 -7.71
C TYR A 77 -11.84 -6.46 -8.10
N PHE A 78 -10.66 -5.85 -7.95
CA PHE A 78 -10.45 -4.45 -8.26
C PHE A 78 -10.47 -4.16 -9.76
N ALA A 79 -9.99 -5.08 -10.60
CA ALA A 79 -10.10 -4.96 -12.05
C ALA A 79 -11.56 -4.92 -12.51
N LYS A 80 -12.40 -5.83 -12.00
CA LYS A 80 -13.85 -5.82 -12.29
C LYS A 80 -14.49 -4.50 -11.84
N ARG A 81 -14.13 -4.01 -10.65
CA ARG A 81 -14.61 -2.73 -10.13
C ARG A 81 -14.22 -1.57 -11.05
N ALA A 82 -12.98 -1.54 -11.52
CA ALA A 82 -12.51 -0.51 -12.45
C ALA A 82 -13.27 -0.52 -13.77
N ILE A 83 -13.47 -1.70 -14.35
CA ILE A 83 -14.22 -1.86 -15.62
C ILE A 83 -15.68 -1.41 -15.45
N VAL A 84 -16.34 -1.80 -14.36
CA VAL A 84 -17.72 -1.35 -14.05
C VAL A 84 -17.78 0.18 -13.90
N GLN A 85 -16.72 0.80 -13.38
CA GLN A 85 -16.63 2.24 -13.27
C GLN A 85 -16.18 2.96 -14.54
N GLY A 86 -16.04 2.23 -15.68
CA GLY A 86 -15.80 2.79 -17.01
C GLY A 86 -14.34 2.85 -17.45
N VAL A 87 -13.41 2.18 -16.74
CA VAL A 87 -12.05 1.98 -17.25
C VAL A 87 -12.10 0.93 -18.39
N PRO A 88 -11.57 1.21 -19.59
CA PRO A 88 -11.53 0.21 -20.67
C PRO A 88 -10.74 -1.02 -20.26
N ALA A 89 -11.26 -2.22 -20.56
CA ALA A 89 -10.65 -3.46 -20.14
C ALA A 89 -9.23 -3.68 -20.70
N ASP A 90 -8.94 -3.14 -21.90
CA ASP A 90 -7.62 -3.17 -22.51
C ASP A 90 -6.60 -2.22 -21.86
N LYS A 91 -7.04 -1.41 -20.90
CA LYS A 91 -6.20 -0.51 -20.09
C LYS A 91 -5.97 -1.01 -18.68
N VAL A 92 -6.61 -2.13 -18.30
CA VAL A 92 -6.47 -2.75 -16.99
C VAL A 92 -5.50 -3.94 -17.09
N ILE A 93 -4.44 -3.91 -16.30
CA ILE A 93 -3.46 -5.00 -16.18
C ILE A 93 -3.71 -5.70 -14.85
N ILE A 94 -3.76 -7.03 -14.84
CA ILE A 94 -4.11 -7.84 -13.66
C ILE A 94 -2.96 -8.79 -13.35
N GLU A 95 -2.34 -8.62 -12.19
CA GLU A 95 -1.39 -9.55 -11.59
C GLU A 95 -2.05 -10.16 -10.34
N ASN A 96 -2.40 -11.44 -10.39
CA ASN A 96 -3.23 -12.09 -9.36
C ASN A 96 -2.54 -13.26 -8.63
N LYS A 97 -1.20 -13.28 -8.61
CA LYS A 97 -0.41 -14.34 -7.95
C LYS A 97 0.26 -13.86 -6.66
N ALA A 98 0.54 -12.57 -6.56
CA ALA A 98 1.31 -11.98 -5.46
C ALA A 98 0.61 -12.18 -4.10
N ARG A 99 1.39 -12.54 -3.06
CA ARG A 99 0.90 -12.82 -1.71
C ARG A 99 1.37 -11.80 -0.67
N HIS A 100 2.31 -10.94 -1.03
CA HIS A 100 2.84 -9.88 -0.17
C HIS A 100 3.50 -8.77 -0.99
N THR A 101 3.81 -7.64 -0.36
CA THR A 101 4.33 -6.43 -1.02
C THR A 101 5.54 -6.69 -1.93
N GLY A 102 6.48 -7.55 -1.54
CA GLY A 102 7.62 -7.90 -2.40
C GLY A 102 7.19 -8.63 -3.67
N GLU A 103 6.29 -9.61 -3.55
CA GLU A 103 5.74 -10.34 -4.70
C GLU A 103 4.88 -9.45 -5.60
N ASN A 104 4.19 -8.43 -5.07
CA ASN A 104 3.50 -7.46 -5.93
C ASN A 104 4.46 -6.85 -6.96
N PHE A 105 5.69 -6.52 -6.57
CA PHE A 105 6.70 -6.00 -7.51
C PHE A 105 7.29 -7.09 -8.40
N THR A 106 7.71 -8.24 -7.83
CA THR A 106 8.41 -9.27 -8.63
C THR A 106 7.48 -9.94 -9.64
N CYS A 107 6.27 -10.37 -9.23
CA CYS A 107 5.29 -10.97 -10.14
C CYS A 107 4.79 -9.95 -11.18
N THR A 108 4.61 -8.69 -10.79
CA THR A 108 4.24 -7.64 -11.75
C THR A 108 5.33 -7.41 -12.79
N ARG A 109 6.61 -7.42 -12.41
CA ARG A 109 7.72 -7.29 -13.38
C ARG A 109 7.68 -8.42 -14.40
N GLU A 110 7.57 -9.65 -13.93
CA GLU A 110 7.47 -10.83 -14.79
C GLU A 110 6.29 -10.71 -15.77
N LEU A 111 5.12 -10.31 -15.26
CA LEU A 111 3.93 -10.11 -16.10
C LEU A 111 4.12 -9.00 -17.14
N LEU A 112 4.70 -7.85 -16.76
CA LEU A 112 4.93 -6.74 -17.71
C LEU A 112 5.93 -7.15 -18.80
N ASP A 113 6.97 -7.89 -18.45
CA ASP A 113 7.95 -8.43 -19.41
C ASP A 113 7.28 -9.43 -20.37
N GLU A 114 6.43 -10.35 -19.87
CA GLU A 114 5.66 -11.30 -20.68
C GLU A 114 4.71 -10.59 -21.66
N LEU A 115 4.08 -9.50 -21.24
CA LEU A 115 3.16 -8.69 -22.05
C LEU A 115 3.86 -7.69 -22.98
N GLY A 116 5.18 -7.53 -22.83
CA GLY A 116 5.99 -6.62 -23.64
C GLY A 116 5.84 -5.14 -23.27
N TYR A 117 5.35 -4.81 -22.06
CA TYR A 117 5.31 -3.43 -21.58
C TYR A 117 6.68 -2.97 -21.08
N GLN A 118 7.04 -1.74 -21.44
CA GLN A 118 8.27 -1.08 -21.01
C GLN A 118 7.91 0.25 -20.32
N PHE A 119 7.41 0.15 -19.11
CA PHE A 119 7.10 1.32 -18.29
C PHE A 119 8.34 1.77 -17.49
N GLU A 120 8.62 3.06 -17.51
CA GLU A 120 9.74 3.68 -16.78
C GLU A 120 9.28 4.41 -15.52
N SER A 121 7.97 4.72 -15.42
CA SER A 121 7.40 5.49 -14.31
C SER A 121 6.08 4.92 -13.81
N PHE A 122 5.89 4.94 -12.50
CA PHE A 122 4.67 4.44 -11.85
C PHE A 122 4.16 5.38 -10.77
N ILE A 123 2.83 5.48 -10.68
CA ILE A 123 2.15 5.98 -9.49
C ILE A 123 1.78 4.77 -8.64
N LEU A 124 2.48 4.57 -7.53
CA LEU A 124 2.16 3.54 -6.56
C LEU A 124 0.99 4.00 -5.69
N VAL A 125 -0.06 3.19 -5.62
CA VAL A 125 -1.26 3.51 -4.82
C VAL A 125 -1.46 2.44 -3.75
N GLN A 126 -1.56 2.87 -2.49
CA GLN A 126 -1.79 1.99 -1.36
C GLN A 126 -2.51 2.74 -0.22
N LYS A 127 -2.77 2.09 0.91
CA LYS A 127 -3.30 2.72 2.12
C LYS A 127 -2.34 3.82 2.64
N PRO A 128 -2.81 4.88 3.28
CA PRO A 128 -1.95 5.97 3.74
C PRO A 128 -0.76 5.50 4.56
N PHE A 129 -0.99 4.63 5.54
CA PHE A 129 0.08 4.10 6.40
C PHE A 129 0.99 3.04 5.73
N MET A 130 0.85 2.84 4.42
CA MET A 130 1.68 1.93 3.63
C MET A 130 2.58 2.66 2.61
N GLU A 131 2.39 3.97 2.38
CA GLU A 131 3.13 4.69 1.34
C GLU A 131 4.65 4.49 1.44
N ARG A 132 5.22 4.76 2.61
CA ARG A 132 6.67 4.64 2.83
C ARG A 132 7.18 3.23 2.62
N ARG A 133 6.44 2.23 3.12
CA ARG A 133 6.79 0.82 2.98
C ARG A 133 6.79 0.37 1.52
N VAL A 134 5.76 0.74 0.76
CA VAL A 134 5.63 0.40 -0.66
C VAL A 134 6.72 1.08 -1.49
N LEU A 135 6.96 2.37 -1.26
CA LEU A 135 8.02 3.11 -1.95
C LEU A 135 9.40 2.50 -1.68
N ALA A 136 9.73 2.21 -0.41
CA ALA A 136 11.00 1.62 -0.02
C ALA A 136 11.23 0.23 -0.66
N THR A 137 10.16 -0.56 -0.83
CA THR A 137 10.20 -1.84 -1.54
C THR A 137 10.42 -1.64 -3.03
N GLY A 138 9.68 -0.74 -3.66
CA GLY A 138 9.80 -0.44 -5.09
C GLY A 138 11.20 0.05 -5.47
N LEU A 139 11.72 1.01 -4.73
CA LEU A 139 13.09 1.53 -4.91
C LEU A 139 14.18 0.46 -4.77
N LYS A 140 13.95 -0.57 -3.93
CA LYS A 140 14.86 -1.68 -3.77
C LYS A 140 14.81 -2.66 -4.95
N LEU A 141 13.61 -3.01 -5.39
CA LEU A 141 13.40 -4.07 -6.38
C LEU A 141 13.48 -3.57 -7.82
N TRP A 142 13.11 -2.30 -8.05
CA TRP A 142 13.10 -1.66 -9.38
C TRP A 142 13.92 -0.36 -9.38
N ALA A 143 15.22 -0.48 -9.11
CA ALA A 143 16.14 0.64 -8.85
C ALA A 143 16.22 1.72 -9.94
N ASN A 144 15.86 1.39 -11.20
CA ASN A 144 15.90 2.32 -12.33
C ASN A 144 14.52 2.83 -12.75
N THR A 145 13.50 2.63 -11.92
CA THR A 145 12.12 3.03 -12.18
C THR A 145 11.78 4.29 -11.39
N GLU A 146 11.08 5.22 -12.03
CA GLU A 146 10.60 6.42 -11.35
C GLU A 146 9.29 6.13 -10.61
N PHE A 147 9.23 6.47 -9.33
CA PHE A 147 8.06 6.27 -8.50
C PHE A 147 7.53 7.57 -7.92
N VAL A 148 6.22 7.75 -8.03
CA VAL A 148 5.42 8.60 -7.16
C VAL A 148 4.56 7.68 -6.32
N VAL A 149 4.50 7.89 -5.01
CA VAL A 149 3.59 7.16 -4.13
C VAL A 149 2.49 8.07 -3.64
N THR A 150 1.30 7.54 -3.52
CA THR A 150 0.11 8.26 -3.04
C THR A 150 -0.90 7.29 -2.43
N SER A 151 -1.86 7.86 -1.70
CA SER A 151 -2.96 7.14 -1.07
C SER A 151 -4.25 7.97 -1.10
N PRO A 152 -5.42 7.38 -0.85
CA PRO A 152 -6.63 8.16 -0.63
C PRO A 152 -6.40 9.24 0.44
N PRO A 153 -6.85 10.49 0.23
CA PRO A 153 -6.62 11.60 1.14
C PRO A 153 -7.54 11.49 2.38
N ILE A 154 -7.33 10.46 3.17
CA ILE A 154 -8.11 10.16 4.38
C ILE A 154 -7.21 10.45 5.59
N SER A 155 -7.71 11.23 6.54
CA SER A 155 -6.98 11.50 7.78
C SER A 155 -6.86 10.23 8.64
N CYS A 156 -5.82 10.16 9.49
CA CYS A 156 -5.67 9.08 10.46
C CYS A 156 -6.94 8.89 11.29
N ARG A 157 -7.50 9.99 11.79
CA ARG A 157 -8.73 10.00 12.60
C ARG A 157 -9.91 9.39 11.84
N ASP A 158 -10.15 9.81 10.59
CA ASP A 158 -11.27 9.31 9.80
C ASP A 158 -11.05 7.85 9.40
N TYR A 159 -9.80 7.45 9.18
CA TYR A 159 -9.45 6.06 8.88
C TYR A 159 -9.75 5.14 10.07
N LEU A 160 -9.36 5.55 11.28
CA LEU A 160 -9.57 4.79 12.52
C LEU A 160 -11.02 4.82 13.03
N SER A 161 -11.84 5.78 12.59
CA SER A 161 -13.27 5.86 12.94
C SER A 161 -14.20 5.21 11.92
N GLY A 162 -13.65 4.51 10.92
CA GLY A 162 -14.41 3.79 9.90
C GLY A 162 -15.07 2.49 10.40
N GLU A 163 -15.52 1.67 9.47
CA GLU A 163 -16.25 0.42 9.78
C GLU A 163 -15.36 -0.71 10.33
N LEU A 164 -14.05 -0.65 10.08
CA LEU A 164 -13.11 -1.69 10.51
C LEU A 164 -12.76 -1.54 12.00
N PRO A 165 -12.46 -2.65 12.70
CA PRO A 165 -12.09 -2.61 14.11
C PRO A 165 -10.86 -1.72 14.34
N LYS A 166 -11.02 -0.66 15.14
CA LYS A 166 -9.98 0.34 15.41
C LYS A 166 -8.69 -0.30 15.93
N ASP A 167 -8.79 -1.18 16.92
CA ASP A 167 -7.62 -1.82 17.51
C ASP A 167 -6.90 -2.73 16.50
N GLY A 168 -7.63 -3.47 15.67
CA GLY A 168 -7.06 -4.23 14.57
C GLY A 168 -6.31 -3.36 13.57
N LEU A 169 -6.86 -2.19 13.20
CA LEU A 169 -6.18 -1.22 12.33
C LEU A 169 -4.89 -0.69 12.96
N ILE A 170 -4.89 -0.40 14.27
CA ILE A 170 -3.69 0.05 14.98
C ILE A 170 -2.62 -1.05 14.98
N GLN A 171 -2.99 -2.33 15.20
CA GLN A 171 -2.08 -3.47 15.08
C GLN A 171 -1.39 -3.51 13.71
N TYR A 172 -2.17 -3.28 12.61
CA TYR A 172 -1.61 -3.20 11.26
C TYR A 172 -0.64 -2.03 11.08
N ILE A 173 -1.03 -0.82 11.52
CA ILE A 173 -0.19 0.38 11.40
C ILE A 173 1.15 0.17 12.12
N VAL A 174 1.11 -0.39 13.34
CA VAL A 174 2.29 -0.67 14.15
C VAL A 174 3.18 -1.72 13.50
N GLY A 175 2.59 -2.82 13.01
CA GLY A 175 3.35 -3.89 12.35
C GLY A 175 3.91 -3.47 11.00
N ASP A 176 3.18 -2.68 10.21
CA ASP A 176 3.68 -2.16 8.93
C ASP A 176 4.80 -1.14 9.13
N PHE A 177 4.73 -0.31 10.17
CA PHE A 177 5.83 0.58 10.55
C PHE A 177 7.07 -0.22 10.98
N GLN A 178 6.93 -1.26 11.82
CA GLN A 178 8.06 -2.12 12.21
C GLN A 178 8.78 -2.70 10.98
N ARG A 179 8.01 -3.14 9.97
CA ARG A 179 8.56 -3.70 8.74
C ARG A 179 9.39 -2.70 7.93
N VAL A 180 9.10 -1.39 8.02
CA VAL A 180 9.95 -0.36 7.39
C VAL A 180 11.37 -0.43 7.93
N LYS A 181 11.55 -0.58 9.23
CA LYS A 181 12.87 -0.73 9.86
C LYS A 181 13.50 -2.08 9.54
N LEU A 182 12.83 -3.16 9.94
CA LEU A 182 13.39 -4.51 9.85
C LEU A 182 13.71 -4.93 8.41
N TYR A 183 12.84 -4.59 7.45
CA TYR A 183 13.06 -4.95 6.06
C TYR A 183 14.13 -4.08 5.39
N GLY A 184 14.32 -2.85 5.87
CA GLY A 184 15.48 -2.03 5.49
C GLY A 184 16.79 -2.64 5.98
N GLU A 185 16.85 -3.02 7.26
CA GLU A 185 18.03 -3.68 7.87
C GLU A 185 18.35 -5.04 7.21
N ASN A 186 17.34 -5.82 6.87
CA ASN A 186 17.47 -7.13 6.23
C ASN A 186 17.66 -7.07 4.70
N GLY A 187 17.68 -5.88 4.11
CA GLY A 187 17.92 -5.70 2.68
C GLY A 187 16.75 -6.01 1.75
N PHE A 188 15.52 -6.17 2.27
CA PHE A 188 14.31 -6.34 1.48
C PHE A 188 13.73 -5.02 0.98
N GLN A 189 14.11 -3.91 1.62
CA GLN A 189 13.70 -2.54 1.28
C GLN A 189 14.93 -1.62 1.29
N VAL A 190 14.81 -0.42 0.69
CA VAL A 190 15.80 0.64 0.92
C VAL A 190 15.65 1.11 2.37
N PRO A 191 16.74 1.18 3.15
CA PRO A 191 16.67 1.69 4.51
C PRO A 191 16.02 3.08 4.56
N GLN A 192 15.20 3.31 5.58
CA GLN A 192 14.54 4.59 5.86
C GLN A 192 15.09 5.18 7.14
N ASP A 193 15.31 6.49 7.13
CA ASP A 193 15.66 7.23 8.34
C ASP A 193 14.40 7.40 9.22
N ILE A 194 14.47 6.93 10.46
CA ILE A 194 13.34 6.93 11.39
C ILE A 194 13.70 7.86 12.55
N PRO A 195 13.00 9.00 12.70
CA PRO A 195 13.20 9.90 13.82
C PRO A 195 12.95 9.24 15.19
N ASP A 196 13.71 9.64 16.21
CA ASP A 196 13.60 9.07 17.57
C ASP A 196 12.20 9.20 18.15
N GLU A 197 11.49 10.30 17.89
CA GLU A 197 10.12 10.48 18.34
C GLU A 197 9.14 9.47 17.74
N VAL A 198 9.33 9.10 16.46
CA VAL A 198 8.49 8.10 15.79
C VAL A 198 8.76 6.71 16.36
N TRP A 199 10.04 6.38 16.58
CA TRP A 199 10.42 5.11 17.20
C TRP A 199 9.91 5.02 18.65
N SER A 200 9.98 6.12 19.41
CA SER A 200 9.42 6.18 20.77
C SER A 200 7.90 5.99 20.80
N ALA A 201 7.17 6.53 19.82
CA ALA A 201 5.72 6.31 19.70
C ALA A 201 5.40 4.83 19.47
N PHE A 202 6.15 4.17 18.59
CA PHE A 202 6.06 2.74 18.33
C PHE A 202 6.30 1.90 19.59
N GLU A 203 7.37 2.16 20.35
CA GLU A 203 7.67 1.44 21.59
C GLU A 203 6.59 1.64 22.65
N GLN A 204 5.96 2.81 22.71
CA GLN A 204 4.84 3.06 23.64
C GLN A 204 3.60 2.27 23.23
N LEU A 205 3.28 2.19 21.93
CA LEU A 205 2.14 1.38 21.45
C LEU A 205 2.33 -0.10 21.72
N ILE A 206 3.54 -0.64 21.57
CA ILE A 206 3.85 -2.02 21.95
C ILE A 206 3.60 -2.24 23.44
N LYS A 207 4.07 -1.35 24.33
CA LYS A 207 3.83 -1.44 25.78
C LYS A 207 2.35 -1.38 26.16
N LEU A 208 1.52 -0.83 25.26
CA LEU A 208 0.05 -0.78 25.42
C LEU A 208 -0.66 -2.01 24.82
N GLY A 209 0.08 -2.98 24.25
CA GLY A 209 -0.45 -4.24 23.74
C GLY A 209 -0.74 -4.24 22.23
N TYR A 210 -0.23 -3.27 21.47
CA TYR A 210 -0.36 -3.26 20.01
C TYR A 210 0.83 -3.98 19.36
N ASP A 211 0.94 -5.30 19.57
CA ASP A 211 2.07 -6.14 19.14
C ASP A 211 1.67 -7.42 18.37
N GLU A 212 0.37 -7.61 18.11
CA GLU A 212 -0.15 -8.83 17.46
C GLU A 212 0.22 -8.97 15.98
N HIS A 213 0.57 -7.86 15.30
CA HIS A 213 0.93 -7.86 13.87
C HIS A 213 2.45 -7.67 13.63
N LEU A 214 3.26 -7.80 14.67
CA LEU A 214 4.71 -7.74 14.57
C LEU A 214 5.30 -8.98 13.86
N VAL A 215 6.52 -8.86 13.33
CA VAL A 215 7.33 -9.95 12.76
C VAL A 215 8.37 -10.42 13.73
#